data_4769fefabe14b1fb0efa7d84c272ff95
#
_entry.id   4769fefabe14b1fb0efa7d84c272ff95
#
_cell.length_a   1.000
_cell.length_b   1.000
_cell.length_c   1.000
_cell.angle_alpha   90.00
_cell.angle_beta   90.00
_cell.angle_gamma   90.00
#
_symmetry.space_group_name_H-M   'P 1'
#
loop_
_entity.id
_entity.type
_entity.pdbx_description
1 polymer ?
#
loop_
_entity_poly.entity_id
_entity_poly.type
_entity_poly.pdbx_seq_one_letter_code
_entity_poly.pdbx_strand_id
1 'polypeptide(L)' 'MIGGEKMRNKSNKHLGIEVDPELHRKLHYIAKYEGRSANGQILYLIRQCIKAFEEANGEIKAEESEK' A
#
# COMPACT_ATOMS: atom_id res chain seq x y z
N MET A 1 11.65 -19.86 12.41
CA MET A 1 11.55 -19.39 12.06
C MET A 1 11.43 -18.68 12.10
N ILE A 2 11.34 -18.33 12.18
CA ILE A 2 11.23 -17.66 12.15
C ILE A 2 10.80 -16.87 11.88
N GLY A 3 10.74 -16.76 11.86
CA GLY A 3 10.47 -16.03 11.50
C GLY A 3 9.70 -15.05 11.46
N GLY A 4 9.12 -15.01 11.70
CA GLY A 4 8.23 -14.17 11.45
C GLY A 4 8.52 -12.86 11.81
N GLU A 5 9.07 -12.60 12.43
CA GLU A 5 9.13 -11.50 12.77
C GLU A 5 9.67 -10.62 12.10
N LYS A 6 10.13 -10.86 11.47
CA LYS A 6 10.61 -10.05 10.85
C LYS A 6 9.92 -9.36 10.18
N MET A 7 9.02 -9.50 10.14
CA MET A 7 8.29 -8.91 9.33
C MET A 7 8.20 -7.50 9.43
N ARG A 8 8.18 -6.87 10.46
CA ARG A 8 7.98 -5.45 10.54
C ARG A 8 9.31 -4.74 10.57
N ASN A 9 9.55 -3.89 9.59
CA ASN A 9 10.71 -3.05 9.57
C ASN A 9 10.47 -1.85 10.46
N LYS A 10 11.41 -1.52 11.31
CA LYS A 10 11.19 -0.42 12.25
C LYS A 10 11.06 0.93 11.59
N SER A 11 11.65 1.07 10.41
CA SER A 11 11.53 2.34 9.71
C SER A 11 10.21 2.47 8.96
N ASN A 12 9.42 1.41 8.90
CA ASN A 12 8.13 1.50 8.26
C ASN A 12 7.20 2.36 9.08
N LYS A 13 6.31 3.04 8.41
CA LYS A 13 5.35 3.90 9.06
C LYS A 13 3.96 3.37 8.88
N HIS A 14 3.10 3.70 9.83
CA HIS A 14 1.70 3.30 9.75
C HIS A 14 0.92 4.34 8.99
N LEU A 15 -0.01 3.90 8.21
CA LEU A 15 -0.93 4.79 7.50
C LEU A 15 -2.33 4.37 7.90
N GLY A 16 -3.01 5.21 8.66
CA GLY A 16 -4.35 4.89 9.11
C GLY A 16 -5.37 5.58 8.23
N ILE A 17 -6.29 4.79 7.69
CA ILE A 17 -7.38 5.34 6.90
C ILE A 17 -8.66 4.66 7.31
N GLU A 18 -9.76 5.35 7.11
CA GLU A 18 -11.07 4.78 7.33
C GLU A 18 -11.76 4.66 5.99
N VAL A 19 -12.40 3.55 5.77
CA VAL A 19 -13.18 3.35 4.55
C VAL A 19 -14.58 2.95 4.95
N ASP A 20 -15.55 3.34 4.16
CA ASP A 20 -16.92 2.96 4.49
C ASP A 20 -17.10 1.46 4.23
N PRO A 21 -18.20 0.91 4.76
CA PRO A 21 -18.38 -0.55 4.66
C PRO A 21 -18.42 -1.07 3.24
N GLU A 22 -18.94 -0.30 2.33
CA GLU A 22 -19.03 -0.79 0.95
C GLU A 22 -17.67 -0.85 0.29
N LEU A 23 -16.85 0.19 0.50
CA LEU A 23 -15.49 0.16 -0.03
C LEU A 23 -14.70 -0.99 0.60
N HIS A 24 -14.89 -1.19 1.89
CA HIS A 24 -14.20 -2.27 2.58
C HIS A 24 -14.57 -3.61 1.97
N ARG A 25 -15.84 -3.84 1.77
CA ARG A 25 -16.32 -5.10 1.23
C ARG A 25 -15.79 -5.33 -0.18
N LYS A 26 -15.86 -4.30 -1.00
CA LYS A 26 -15.44 -4.44 -2.38
C LYS A 26 -13.93 -4.63 -2.51
N LEU A 27 -13.18 -3.95 -1.64
CA LEU A 27 -11.73 -4.13 -1.65
C LEU A 27 -11.38 -5.58 -1.32
N HIS A 28 -12.04 -6.14 -0.31
CA HIS A 28 -11.76 -7.52 0.05
C HIS A 28 -12.13 -8.48 -1.07
N TYR A 29 -13.23 -8.18 -1.75
CA TYR A 29 -13.64 -9.03 -2.87
C TYR A 29 -12.60 -9.00 -3.98
N ILE A 30 -12.12 -7.82 -4.32
CA ILE A 30 -11.15 -7.68 -5.40
C ILE A 30 -9.83 -8.34 -5.01
N ALA A 31 -9.40 -8.15 -3.77
CA ALA A 31 -8.15 -8.74 -3.31
C ALA A 31 -8.22 -10.26 -3.42
N LYS A 32 -9.33 -10.83 -3.00
CA LYS A 32 -9.49 -12.27 -3.07
C LYS A 32 -9.49 -12.75 -4.52
N TYR A 33 -10.18 -12.01 -5.39
CA TYR A 33 -10.24 -12.36 -6.79
C TYR A 33 -8.84 -12.36 -7.41
N GLU A 34 -8.01 -11.43 -7.00
CA GLU A 34 -6.67 -11.29 -7.55
C GLU A 34 -5.61 -12.05 -6.75
N GLY A 35 -6.04 -12.79 -5.75
CA GLY A 35 -5.10 -13.63 -5.01
C GLY A 35 -4.23 -12.86 -4.03
N ARG A 36 -4.70 -11.73 -3.51
CA ARG A 36 -3.95 -10.93 -2.56
C ARG A 36 -4.73 -10.80 -1.28
N SER A 37 -4.02 -10.53 -0.19
CA SER A 37 -4.70 -10.09 1.03
C SER A 37 -5.17 -8.66 0.83
N ALA A 38 -6.06 -8.19 1.70
CA ALA A 38 -6.51 -6.80 1.60
C ALA A 38 -5.34 -5.84 1.77
N ASN A 39 -4.46 -6.11 2.74
CA ASN A 39 -3.28 -5.26 2.92
C ASN A 39 -2.40 -5.29 1.68
N GLY A 40 -2.20 -6.46 1.12
CA GLY A 40 -1.38 -6.58 -0.08
C GLY A 40 -1.99 -5.83 -1.25
N GLN A 41 -3.32 -5.87 -1.35
CA GLN A 41 -3.99 -5.14 -2.42
C GLN A 41 -3.79 -3.64 -2.26
N ILE A 42 -3.88 -3.15 -1.03
CA ILE A 42 -3.68 -1.73 -0.78
C ILE A 42 -2.26 -1.31 -1.14
N LEU A 43 -1.27 -2.10 -0.72
CA LEU A 43 0.11 -1.77 -1.05
C LEU A 43 0.34 -1.80 -2.56
N TYR A 44 -0.28 -2.75 -3.24
CA TYR A 44 -0.18 -2.81 -4.68
C TYR A 44 -0.72 -1.52 -5.32
N LEU A 45 -1.88 -1.07 -4.85
CA LEU A 45 -2.48 0.14 -5.41
C LEU A 45 -1.63 1.37 -5.11
N ILE A 46 -1.04 1.43 -3.92
CA ILE A 46 -0.17 2.54 -3.59
C ILE A 46 1.04 2.57 -4.52
N ARG A 47 1.64 1.42 -4.76
CA ARG A 47 2.80 1.37 -5.64
C ARG A 47 2.43 1.74 -7.06
N GLN A 48 1.25 1.33 -7.52
CA GLN A 48 0.81 1.70 -8.86
C GLN A 48 0.58 3.19 -8.96
N CYS A 49 0.01 3.79 -7.92
CA CYS A 49 -0.22 5.22 -7.91
C CYS A 49 1.10 5.99 -8.01
N ILE A 50 2.08 5.58 -7.23
CA ILE A 50 3.37 6.25 -7.24
C ILE A 50 4.06 6.07 -8.58
N LYS A 51 4.01 4.86 -9.10
CA LYS A 51 4.65 4.59 -10.39
C LYS A 51 4.05 5.46 -11.48
N ALA A 52 2.73 5.56 -11.51
CA ALA A 52 2.08 6.37 -12.53
C ALA A 52 2.46 7.83 -12.40
N PHE A 53 2.52 8.33 -11.17
CA PHE A 53 2.87 9.72 -10.96
C PHE A 53 4.29 10.00 -11.41
N GLU A 54 5.20 9.11 -11.04
CA GLU A 54 6.60 9.34 -11.38
C GLU A 54 6.87 9.20 -12.86
N GLU A 55 6.11 8.35 -13.55
CA GLU A 55 6.26 8.25 -14.99
C GLU A 55 5.80 9.53 -15.68
N ALA A 56 4.81 10.18 -15.13
CA ALA A 56 4.29 11.40 -15.73
C ALA A 56 5.05 12.66 -15.31
N ASN A 57 5.57 12.67 -14.09
CA ASN A 57 6.10 13.89 -13.51
C ASN A 57 7.56 13.80 -13.07
N GLY A 58 8.16 12.64 -13.21
CA GLY A 58 9.54 12.48 -12.76
C GLY A 58 9.60 11.94 -11.34
N GLU A 59 10.75 11.47 -10.97
CA GLU A 59 10.96 10.83 -9.69
C GLU A 59 10.73 11.79 -8.53
N ILE A 60 10.04 11.31 -7.51
CA ILE A 60 9.83 12.10 -6.29
C ILE A 60 11.08 11.96 -5.45
N LYS A 61 11.74 13.08 -5.15
CA LYS A 61 12.95 13.04 -4.36
C LYS A 61 12.62 13.06 -2.88
N ALA A 62 13.54 12.51 -2.10
CA ALA A 62 13.27 12.35 -0.68
C ALA A 62 12.98 13.66 0.00
N GLU A 63 13.72 14.70 -0.35
CA GLU A 63 13.51 15.98 0.30
C GLU A 63 12.18 16.60 -0.10
N GLU A 64 11.64 16.25 -1.25
CA GLU A 64 10.36 16.79 -1.65
C GLU A 64 9.20 16.09 -0.95
N SER A 65 9.39 14.84 -0.59
CA SER A 65 8.32 14.07 0.00
C SER A 65 8.31 14.12 1.51
N GLU A 66 9.35 14.67 2.10
CA GLU A 66 9.37 14.75 3.55
C GLU A 66 8.73 16.01 3.99
N LYS A 67 7.69 15.91 4.75
CA LYS A 67 7.01 17.10 5.19
C LYS A 67 6.76 17.10 6.63
#